data_f2866af9c1d5cd3fa6bede49e084cef8
#
_entry.id   f2866af9c1d5cd3fa6bede49e084cef8
#
_cell.length_a   1.000
_cell.length_b   1.000
_cell.length_c   1.000
_cell.angle_alpha   90.00
_cell.angle_beta   90.00
_cell.angle_gamma   90.00
#
_symmetry.space_group_name_H-M   'P 1'
#
loop_
_entity.id
_entity.type
_entity.pdbx_description
1 polymer ?
#
loop_
_entity_poly.entity_id
_entity_poly.type
_entity_poly.pdbx_seq_one_letter_code
_entity_poly.pdbx_strand_id
1 'polypeptide(L)'
;MGADTVRLGNLIAFLLASMILAVIPASAAAANERGAVARDARVGGDENRTRFVADLSETVEFRAFLLADPYRIIIDLPEVQFQMPGGVGWEGRGLVSAFRYGLFAPGKSRIVIDVTGPVLIDKAFVRAAENGQPARLVVDIVQTTQSNFATQQERQSLLRSMSPNGFQTSTESMIDGADPDASRSAANAGKPIIVLDPGHGGVDPGAISVGGNYEKDIVFEFCKILKAKLEKTGNYRVLMTRDEDIFISLDDRVEFARKQQANLLISLHADALDPKHPLVNARAIKETRGASVYTLSEEASDELAKIIAARENRSDVLAGVELPGGTDDDLASILIDLMHRETKNLSVSFAKTLLSGLDGAAELTNSPHRFANFRVLKAQDVPSVLMELGYLSNSADESDLTSEKWRSKVTDAMVEAIGAFFAKRMVSVPG
;
A
#
# COMPACT_ATOMS: atom_id res chain seq x y z
N MET A 1 9.66 -104.77 22.74
CA MET A 1 8.85 -103.83 23.53
C MET A 1 9.19 -102.48 23.00
N GLY A 2 8.55 -101.91 22.04
CA GLY A 2 7.24 -101.62 21.61
C GLY A 2 6.92 -100.20 21.89
N ALA A 3 6.94 -99.34 20.94
CA ALA A 3 6.06 -98.21 20.91
C ALA A 3 6.27 -97.42 19.61
N ASP A 4 5.21 -97.49 18.86
CA ASP A 4 5.08 -96.77 17.57
C ASP A 4 4.92 -95.27 17.78
N THR A 5 5.58 -94.51 16.92
CA THR A 5 5.39 -93.09 16.78
C THR A 5 4.74 -92.83 15.45
N VAL A 6 3.48 -92.43 15.55
CA VAL A 6 2.69 -91.93 14.40
C VAL A 6 3.11 -90.53 14.05
N ARG A 7 3.53 -90.39 12.81
CA ARG A 7 3.77 -89.04 12.21
C ARG A 7 2.48 -88.44 11.72
N LEU A 8 2.13 -87.27 12.21
CA LEU A 8 1.08 -86.44 11.63
C LEU A 8 1.75 -85.24 10.94
N GLY A 9 1.74 -85.28 9.65
CA GLY A 9 2.29 -84.22 8.80
C GLY A 9 1.20 -83.13 8.66
N ASN A 10 1.43 -81.93 9.21
CA ASN A 10 0.62 -80.76 8.95
C ASN A 10 1.13 -80.07 7.71
N LEU A 11 0.31 -80.13 6.68
CA LEU A 11 0.39 -79.30 5.48
C LEU A 11 -0.08 -77.90 5.81
N ILE A 12 0.83 -76.97 5.98
CA ILE A 12 0.49 -75.53 6.07
C ILE A 12 0.58 -75.01 4.65
N ALA A 13 -0.59 -74.85 4.04
CA ALA A 13 -0.71 -74.11 2.77
C ALA A 13 -0.55 -72.62 3.04
N PHE A 14 0.57 -72.04 2.64
CA PHE A 14 0.75 -70.57 2.60
C PHE A 14 -0.04 -70.02 1.42
N LEU A 15 -1.20 -69.45 1.69
CA LEU A 15 -1.90 -68.56 0.77
C LEU A 15 -1.14 -67.21 0.74
N LEU A 16 -0.28 -67.04 -0.24
CA LEU A 16 0.25 -65.71 -0.61
C LEU A 16 -0.87 -64.94 -1.27
N ALA A 17 -1.62 -64.17 -0.45
CA ALA A 17 -2.46 -63.10 -0.95
C ALA A 17 -1.56 -61.99 -1.48
N SER A 18 -1.33 -61.96 -2.78
CA SER A 18 -0.71 -60.81 -3.47
C SER A 18 -1.65 -59.61 -3.36
N MET A 19 -1.41 -58.79 -2.34
CA MET A 19 -2.02 -57.48 -2.21
C MET A 19 -1.38 -56.57 -3.26
N ILE A 20 -1.97 -56.47 -4.45
CA ILE A 20 -1.64 -55.48 -5.45
C ILE A 20 -2.08 -54.13 -4.84
N LEU A 21 -1.11 -53.45 -4.22
CA LEU A 21 -1.24 -52.06 -3.84
C LEU A 21 -1.30 -51.26 -5.13
N ALA A 22 -2.52 -50.94 -5.60
CA ALA A 22 -2.69 -50.01 -6.69
C ALA A 22 -2.17 -48.66 -6.19
N VAL A 23 -0.94 -48.33 -6.54
CA VAL A 23 -0.43 -46.96 -6.43
C VAL A 23 -1.23 -46.15 -7.44
N ILE A 24 -2.33 -45.56 -6.96
CA ILE A 24 -2.98 -44.48 -7.65
C ILE A 24 -1.93 -43.36 -7.66
N PRO A 25 -1.42 -42.91 -8.81
CA PRO A 25 -0.64 -41.69 -8.82
C PRO A 25 -1.61 -40.61 -8.33
N ALA A 26 -1.44 -40.16 -7.11
CA ALA A 26 -1.94 -38.87 -6.70
C ALA A 26 -1.26 -37.89 -7.65
N SER A 27 -1.93 -37.60 -8.75
CA SER A 27 -1.68 -36.41 -9.52
C SER A 27 -2.06 -35.28 -8.57
N ALA A 28 -1.17 -35.00 -7.62
CA ALA A 28 -1.16 -33.73 -6.95
C ALA A 28 -1.10 -32.72 -8.08
N ALA A 29 -2.21 -32.13 -8.42
CA ALA A 29 -2.22 -30.81 -9.00
C ALA A 29 -1.31 -30.03 -8.05
N ALA A 30 -0.05 -29.84 -8.43
CA ALA A 30 0.81 -28.85 -7.81
C ALA A 30 0.01 -27.55 -7.95
N ALA A 31 -0.67 -27.18 -6.90
CA ALA A 31 -1.22 -25.85 -6.78
C ALA A 31 -0.04 -24.94 -7.08
N ASN A 32 -0.16 -24.23 -8.18
CA ASN A 32 0.88 -23.34 -8.64
C ASN A 32 1.04 -22.33 -7.50
N GLU A 33 2.11 -22.44 -6.70
CA GLU A 33 2.43 -21.50 -5.61
C GLU A 33 2.66 -20.08 -6.13
N ARG A 34 2.58 -19.90 -7.44
CA ARG A 34 2.61 -18.60 -8.12
C ARG A 34 1.21 -18.31 -8.61
N GLY A 35 0.51 -17.41 -7.92
CA GLY A 35 -0.82 -16.93 -8.31
C GLY A 35 -0.92 -16.57 -9.79
N ALA A 36 -2.13 -16.35 -10.29
CA ALA A 36 -2.39 -15.95 -11.67
C ALA A 36 -1.56 -14.73 -12.06
N VAL A 37 -1.16 -14.63 -13.33
CA VAL A 37 -0.35 -13.53 -13.87
C VAL A 37 -1.20 -12.72 -14.85
N ALA A 38 -1.34 -11.42 -14.63
CA ALA A 38 -1.89 -10.46 -15.59
C ALA A 38 -0.74 -9.89 -16.44
N ARG A 39 -0.85 -10.03 -17.76
CA ARG A 39 0.24 -9.69 -18.68
C ARG A 39 -0.05 -8.45 -19.53
N ASP A 40 -1.31 -8.11 -19.71
CA ASP A 40 -1.75 -6.96 -20.48
C ASP A 40 -3.15 -6.54 -20.03
N ALA A 41 -3.46 -5.26 -20.17
CA ALA A 41 -4.80 -4.75 -20.03
C ALA A 41 -5.04 -3.59 -20.99
N ARG A 42 -6.26 -3.51 -21.52
CA ARG A 42 -6.63 -2.52 -22.54
C ARG A 42 -8.07 -2.10 -22.44
N VAL A 43 -8.35 -0.92 -22.94
CA VAL A 43 -9.67 -0.33 -23.01
C VAL A 43 -10.01 -0.06 -24.48
N GLY A 44 -11.22 -0.41 -24.90
CA GLY A 44 -11.74 -0.16 -26.25
C GLY A 44 -13.20 0.25 -26.23
N GLY A 45 -13.63 0.99 -27.22
CA GLY A 45 -15.01 1.47 -27.32
C GLY A 45 -15.12 3.00 -27.38
N ASP A 46 -16.26 3.53 -27.00
CA ASP A 46 -16.63 4.95 -27.09
C ASP A 46 -17.37 5.43 -25.82
N GLU A 47 -17.91 6.66 -25.87
CA GLU A 47 -18.62 7.31 -24.75
C GLU A 47 -19.96 6.66 -24.39
N ASN A 48 -20.50 5.76 -25.20
CA ASN A 48 -21.75 5.05 -24.92
C ASN A 48 -21.49 3.67 -24.34
N ARG A 49 -20.46 2.99 -24.89
CA ARG A 49 -20.07 1.64 -24.46
C ARG A 49 -18.55 1.48 -24.54
N THR A 50 -17.98 1.12 -23.44
CA THR A 50 -16.53 0.87 -23.30
C THR A 50 -16.31 -0.53 -22.74
N ARG A 51 -15.31 -1.22 -23.25
CA ARG A 51 -14.90 -2.54 -22.78
C ARG A 51 -13.49 -2.47 -22.20
N PHE A 52 -13.35 -2.90 -20.97
CA PHE A 52 -12.07 -3.20 -20.33
C PHE A 52 -11.76 -4.70 -20.51
N VAL A 53 -10.52 -5.03 -20.83
CA VAL A 53 -10.03 -6.41 -20.96
C VAL A 53 -8.67 -6.52 -20.27
N ALA A 54 -8.50 -7.50 -19.37
CA ALA A 54 -7.20 -7.90 -18.85
C ALA A 54 -6.88 -9.34 -19.30
N ASP A 55 -5.66 -9.55 -19.82
CA ASP A 55 -5.17 -10.86 -20.26
C ASP A 55 -4.48 -11.55 -19.07
N LEU A 56 -4.99 -12.72 -18.69
CA LEU A 56 -4.57 -13.49 -17.51
C LEU A 56 -3.94 -14.82 -17.93
N SER A 57 -3.02 -15.35 -17.12
CA SER A 57 -2.44 -16.68 -17.36
C SER A 57 -3.46 -17.82 -17.22
N GLU A 58 -4.47 -17.62 -16.38
CA GLU A 58 -5.53 -18.60 -16.07
C GLU A 58 -6.81 -17.90 -15.67
N THR A 59 -7.90 -18.65 -15.52
CA THR A 59 -9.17 -18.13 -15.00
C THR A 59 -9.08 -17.87 -13.51
N VAL A 60 -9.58 -16.71 -13.08
CA VAL A 60 -9.68 -16.32 -11.68
C VAL A 60 -11.11 -15.98 -11.32
N GLU A 61 -11.48 -16.22 -10.09
CA GLU A 61 -12.69 -15.62 -9.51
C GLU A 61 -12.49 -14.12 -9.37
N PHE A 62 -13.56 -13.37 -9.51
CA PHE A 62 -13.49 -11.92 -9.33
C PHE A 62 -14.82 -11.37 -8.82
N ARG A 63 -14.75 -10.17 -8.29
CA ARG A 63 -15.91 -9.38 -7.90
C ARG A 63 -15.78 -7.98 -8.47
N ALA A 64 -16.82 -7.49 -9.14
CA ALA A 64 -16.86 -6.14 -9.69
C ALA A 64 -18.01 -5.34 -9.07
N PHE A 65 -17.76 -4.08 -8.71
CA PHE A 65 -18.73 -3.19 -8.10
C PHE A 65 -18.41 -1.72 -8.39
N LEU A 66 -19.41 -0.87 -8.11
CA LEU A 66 -19.36 0.57 -8.37
C LEU A 66 -19.06 1.34 -7.09
N LEU A 67 -18.21 2.37 -7.18
CA LEU A 67 -18.00 3.38 -6.14
C LEU A 67 -18.25 4.78 -6.69
N ALA A 68 -18.84 5.65 -5.86
CA ALA A 68 -19.01 7.07 -6.13
C ALA A 68 -17.85 7.90 -5.52
N ASP A 69 -17.81 9.16 -5.84
CA ASP A 69 -16.98 10.22 -5.24
C ASP A 69 -15.47 9.93 -5.21
N PRO A 70 -14.80 9.81 -6.34
CA PRO A 70 -15.26 9.90 -7.74
C PRO A 70 -15.86 8.59 -8.26
N TYR A 71 -16.53 8.63 -9.42
CA TYR A 71 -17.08 7.43 -10.07
C TYR A 71 -15.98 6.47 -10.48
N ARG A 72 -16.07 5.20 -10.02
CA ARG A 72 -15.09 4.14 -10.27
C ARG A 72 -15.76 2.78 -10.37
N ILE A 73 -15.10 1.88 -11.08
CA ILE A 73 -15.39 0.45 -11.03
C ILE A 73 -14.23 -0.22 -10.31
N ILE A 74 -14.53 -0.99 -9.29
CA ILE A 74 -13.57 -1.77 -8.53
C ILE A 74 -13.71 -3.23 -8.94
N ILE A 75 -12.58 -3.88 -9.18
CA ILE A 75 -12.52 -5.31 -9.47
C ILE A 75 -11.56 -5.94 -8.47
N ASP A 76 -12.11 -6.72 -7.55
CA ASP A 76 -11.35 -7.50 -6.57
C ASP A 76 -11.06 -8.89 -7.13
N LEU A 77 -9.83 -9.36 -6.95
CA LEU A 77 -9.27 -10.60 -7.45
C LEU A 77 -8.54 -11.32 -6.31
N PRO A 78 -8.37 -12.66 -6.36
CA PRO A 78 -7.32 -13.32 -5.60
C PRO A 78 -5.96 -12.69 -5.94
N GLU A 79 -4.90 -13.12 -5.27
CA GLU A 79 -3.57 -12.62 -5.58
C GLU A 79 -3.21 -12.87 -7.06
N VAL A 80 -2.96 -11.79 -7.77
CA VAL A 80 -2.55 -11.76 -9.18
C VAL A 80 -1.24 -10.99 -9.29
N GLN A 81 -0.25 -11.59 -9.92
CA GLN A 81 0.99 -10.90 -10.26
C GLN A 81 0.79 -10.05 -11.51
N PHE A 82 0.96 -8.74 -11.40
CA PHE A 82 0.85 -7.84 -12.52
C PHE A 82 2.21 -7.66 -13.21
N GLN A 83 2.38 -8.28 -14.38
CA GLN A 83 3.56 -8.21 -15.24
C GLN A 83 3.23 -7.43 -16.51
N MET A 84 2.61 -6.27 -16.34
CA MET A 84 2.18 -5.42 -17.46
C MET A 84 3.28 -4.48 -17.89
N PRO A 85 3.33 -4.07 -19.17
CA PRO A 85 4.23 -3.01 -19.63
C PRO A 85 4.01 -1.70 -18.87
N GLY A 86 5.08 -0.90 -18.71
CA GLY A 86 4.96 0.43 -18.12
C GLY A 86 3.97 1.31 -18.88
N GLY A 87 3.20 2.13 -18.16
CA GLY A 87 2.22 3.04 -18.75
C GLY A 87 0.85 2.42 -19.05
N VAL A 88 0.68 1.12 -18.89
CA VAL A 88 -0.64 0.49 -19.04
C VAL A 88 -1.60 1.05 -18.00
N GLY A 89 -2.73 1.60 -18.47
CA GLY A 89 -3.76 2.19 -17.62
C GLY A 89 -3.66 3.72 -17.45
N TRP A 90 -2.60 4.37 -17.91
CA TRP A 90 -2.45 5.82 -17.77
C TRP A 90 -3.38 6.60 -18.71
N GLU A 91 -3.63 6.04 -19.89
CA GLU A 91 -4.52 6.63 -20.89
C GLU A 91 -5.81 5.82 -20.97
N GLY A 92 -6.92 6.52 -20.80
CA GLY A 92 -8.25 5.94 -20.94
C GLY A 92 -8.80 6.04 -22.35
N ARG A 93 -9.99 5.48 -22.53
CA ARG A 93 -10.78 5.59 -23.75
C ARG A 93 -12.27 5.52 -23.46
N GLY A 94 -13.08 6.33 -24.15
CA GLY A 94 -14.53 6.35 -24.00
C GLY A 94 -14.95 6.72 -22.57
N LEU A 95 -15.64 5.81 -21.91
CA LEU A 95 -16.11 6.00 -20.51
C LEU A 95 -15.02 5.83 -19.44
N VAL A 96 -13.86 5.30 -19.79
CA VAL A 96 -12.74 5.08 -18.86
C VAL A 96 -11.74 6.20 -19.04
N SER A 97 -11.36 6.88 -17.96
CA SER A 97 -10.31 7.91 -17.94
C SER A 97 -8.93 7.35 -17.68
N ALA A 98 -8.82 6.38 -16.78
CA ALA A 98 -7.59 5.67 -16.43
C ALA A 98 -7.94 4.38 -15.69
N PHE A 99 -6.95 3.49 -15.50
CA PHE A 99 -7.08 2.40 -14.54
C PHE A 99 -5.71 2.11 -13.89
N ARG A 100 -5.75 1.56 -12.68
CA ARG A 100 -4.58 1.12 -11.91
C ARG A 100 -4.84 -0.24 -11.30
N TYR A 101 -3.79 -0.91 -10.94
CA TYR A 101 -3.85 -2.28 -10.45
C TYR A 101 -2.68 -2.55 -9.49
N GLY A 102 -2.87 -3.51 -8.61
CA GLY A 102 -1.82 -3.93 -7.67
C GLY A 102 -2.38 -4.79 -6.55
N LEU A 103 -1.51 -5.14 -5.63
CA LEU A 103 -1.86 -5.85 -4.42
C LEU A 103 -2.61 -4.88 -3.49
N PHE A 104 -3.81 -5.28 -3.07
CA PHE A 104 -4.66 -4.47 -2.19
C PHE A 104 -4.56 -4.92 -0.73
N ALA A 105 -4.39 -6.22 -0.51
CA ALA A 105 -4.16 -6.84 0.79
C ALA A 105 -3.45 -8.18 0.55
N PRO A 106 -2.83 -8.82 1.56
CA PRO A 106 -2.23 -10.14 1.39
C PRO A 106 -3.22 -11.13 0.76
N GLY A 107 -2.81 -11.79 -0.31
CA GLY A 107 -3.66 -12.72 -1.05
C GLY A 107 -4.78 -12.07 -1.87
N LYS A 108 -4.82 -10.72 -2.00
CA LYS A 108 -5.88 -9.99 -2.68
C LYS A 108 -5.32 -8.90 -3.59
N SER A 109 -5.67 -8.96 -4.84
CA SER A 109 -5.38 -7.94 -5.83
C SER A 109 -6.61 -7.12 -6.18
N ARG A 110 -6.39 -5.92 -6.65
CA ARG A 110 -7.45 -5.00 -7.06
C ARG A 110 -7.09 -4.31 -8.37
N ILE A 111 -8.11 -4.12 -9.22
CA ILE A 111 -8.07 -3.19 -10.35
C ILE A 111 -9.08 -2.09 -10.05
N VAL A 112 -8.65 -0.85 -10.17
CA VAL A 112 -9.50 0.34 -10.02
C VAL A 112 -9.59 1.01 -11.37
N ILE A 113 -10.80 1.12 -11.91
CA ILE A 113 -11.09 1.77 -13.20
C ILE A 113 -11.77 3.10 -12.90
N ASP A 114 -11.09 4.21 -13.18
CA ASP A 114 -11.65 5.55 -13.09
C ASP A 114 -12.51 5.82 -14.32
N VAL A 115 -13.72 6.32 -14.11
CA VAL A 115 -14.65 6.59 -15.20
C VAL A 115 -15.02 8.08 -15.28
N THR A 116 -15.39 8.51 -16.49
CA THR A 116 -15.64 9.94 -16.80
C THR A 116 -16.96 10.47 -16.23
N GLY A 117 -17.85 9.58 -15.77
CA GLY A 117 -19.16 9.93 -15.21
C GLY A 117 -19.88 8.68 -14.70
N PRO A 118 -21.18 8.78 -14.40
CA PRO A 118 -21.97 7.65 -13.92
C PRO A 118 -22.11 6.57 -15.00
N VAL A 119 -21.75 5.33 -14.64
CA VAL A 119 -21.77 4.15 -15.52
C VAL A 119 -22.44 2.96 -14.83
N LEU A 120 -22.81 1.95 -15.62
CA LEU A 120 -23.18 0.62 -15.13
C LEU A 120 -22.24 -0.44 -15.71
N ILE A 121 -22.08 -1.51 -14.97
CA ILE A 121 -21.47 -2.74 -15.46
C ILE A 121 -22.57 -3.54 -16.18
N ASP A 122 -22.53 -3.55 -17.52
CA ASP A 122 -23.48 -4.32 -18.34
C ASP A 122 -23.18 -5.81 -18.25
N LYS A 123 -21.91 -6.19 -18.40
CA LYS A 123 -21.42 -7.57 -18.26
C LYS A 123 -20.04 -7.57 -17.64
N ALA A 124 -19.79 -8.55 -16.79
CA ALA A 124 -18.47 -8.85 -16.28
C ALA A 124 -18.28 -10.37 -16.21
N PHE A 125 -17.22 -10.90 -16.83
CA PHE A 125 -16.95 -12.33 -16.89
C PHE A 125 -15.49 -12.61 -17.17
N VAL A 126 -15.04 -13.83 -16.81
CA VAL A 126 -13.75 -14.35 -17.24
C VAL A 126 -13.99 -15.38 -18.34
N ARG A 127 -13.36 -15.18 -19.50
CA ARG A 127 -13.28 -16.17 -20.57
C ARG A 127 -12.05 -17.04 -20.37
N ALA A 128 -12.21 -18.34 -20.36
CA ALA A 128 -11.10 -19.27 -20.24
C ALA A 128 -10.11 -19.16 -21.42
N ALA A 129 -8.87 -19.57 -21.19
CA ALA A 129 -7.86 -19.71 -22.24
C ALA A 129 -8.33 -20.76 -23.26
N GLU A 130 -8.31 -20.41 -24.54
CA GLU A 130 -8.75 -21.28 -25.62
C GLU A 130 -8.01 -20.93 -26.91
N ASN A 131 -7.69 -21.96 -27.73
CA ASN A 131 -7.08 -21.80 -29.06
C ASN A 131 -5.80 -20.93 -29.06
N GLY A 132 -4.96 -21.07 -28.03
CA GLY A 132 -3.71 -20.30 -27.88
C GLY A 132 -3.92 -18.83 -27.42
N GLN A 133 -5.16 -18.44 -27.11
CA GLN A 133 -5.47 -17.14 -26.52
C GLN A 133 -5.44 -17.25 -24.98
N PRO A 134 -4.94 -16.23 -24.25
CA PRO A 134 -4.94 -16.22 -22.79
C PRO A 134 -6.36 -16.16 -22.23
N ALA A 135 -6.51 -16.51 -20.97
CA ALA A 135 -7.73 -16.19 -20.24
C ALA A 135 -7.94 -14.68 -20.19
N ARG A 136 -9.19 -14.22 -20.19
CA ARG A 136 -9.51 -12.80 -20.25
C ARG A 136 -10.58 -12.41 -19.27
N LEU A 137 -10.25 -11.50 -18.38
CA LEU A 137 -11.24 -10.76 -17.61
C LEU A 137 -11.81 -9.66 -18.51
N VAL A 138 -13.11 -9.64 -18.68
CA VAL A 138 -13.83 -8.69 -19.55
C VAL A 138 -14.87 -7.96 -18.74
N VAL A 139 -14.89 -6.63 -18.82
CA VAL A 139 -15.92 -5.78 -18.21
C VAL A 139 -16.48 -4.84 -19.26
N ASP A 140 -17.77 -4.97 -19.56
CA ASP A 140 -18.53 -4.08 -20.43
C ASP A 140 -19.18 -2.97 -19.60
N ILE A 141 -18.87 -1.74 -19.96
CA ILE A 141 -19.24 -0.52 -19.26
C ILE A 141 -20.18 0.28 -20.16
N VAL A 142 -21.28 0.75 -19.62
CA VAL A 142 -22.27 1.57 -20.35
C VAL A 142 -22.57 2.85 -19.58
N GLN A 143 -22.79 3.94 -20.30
CA GLN A 143 -23.20 5.19 -19.69
C GLN A 143 -24.58 5.06 -19.04
N THR A 144 -24.79 5.77 -17.94
CA THR A 144 -26.07 5.80 -17.23
C THR A 144 -26.34 7.17 -16.62
N THR A 145 -27.50 7.31 -15.96
CA THR A 145 -27.81 8.50 -15.15
C THR A 145 -27.28 8.35 -13.73
N GLN A 146 -27.06 9.47 -13.05
CA GLN A 146 -26.67 9.50 -11.65
C GLN A 146 -27.65 8.73 -10.75
N SER A 147 -28.95 8.84 -10.99
CA SER A 147 -29.97 8.12 -10.25
C SER A 147 -29.87 6.60 -10.40
N ASN A 148 -29.68 6.12 -11.62
CA ASN A 148 -29.50 4.67 -11.86
C ASN A 148 -28.21 4.15 -11.25
N PHE A 149 -27.12 4.94 -11.31
CA PHE A 149 -25.86 4.61 -10.67
C PHE A 149 -26.04 4.43 -9.16
N ALA A 150 -26.67 5.42 -8.49
CA ALA A 150 -26.90 5.39 -7.03
C ALA A 150 -27.74 4.17 -6.62
N THR A 151 -28.84 3.89 -7.37
CA THR A 151 -29.69 2.73 -7.12
C THR A 151 -28.91 1.40 -7.25
N GLN A 152 -28.05 1.29 -8.25
CA GLN A 152 -27.26 0.08 -8.46
C GLN A 152 -26.17 -0.08 -7.39
N GLN A 153 -25.53 1.01 -6.98
CA GLN A 153 -24.54 1.03 -5.90
C GLN A 153 -25.16 0.59 -4.58
N GLU A 154 -26.30 1.14 -4.21
CA GLU A 154 -27.04 0.77 -3.00
C GLU A 154 -27.41 -0.72 -3.01
N ARG A 155 -27.95 -1.21 -4.14
CA ARG A 155 -28.26 -2.65 -4.29
C ARG A 155 -27.02 -3.53 -4.11
N GLN A 156 -25.87 -3.13 -4.67
CA GLN A 156 -24.62 -3.87 -4.52
C GLN A 156 -24.12 -3.85 -3.08
N SER A 157 -24.26 -2.74 -2.37
CA SER A 157 -23.89 -2.60 -0.96
C SER A 157 -24.75 -3.50 -0.06
N LEU A 158 -26.06 -3.54 -0.29
CA LEU A 158 -26.97 -4.43 0.44
C LEU A 158 -26.63 -5.91 0.20
N LEU A 159 -26.34 -6.31 -1.04
CA LEU A 159 -25.91 -7.68 -1.35
C LEU A 159 -24.58 -8.04 -0.66
N ARG A 160 -23.68 -7.08 -0.49
CA ARG A 160 -22.43 -7.25 0.27
C ARG A 160 -22.71 -7.54 1.75
N SER A 161 -23.57 -6.75 2.38
CA SER A 161 -23.90 -6.91 3.79
C SER A 161 -24.63 -8.22 4.11
N MET A 162 -25.35 -8.79 3.14
CA MET A 162 -26.10 -10.04 3.28
C MET A 162 -25.29 -11.31 2.99
N SER A 163 -24.06 -11.21 2.51
CA SER A 163 -23.20 -12.33 2.15
C SER A 163 -22.03 -12.45 3.14
N PRO A 164 -22.18 -13.23 4.23
CA PRO A 164 -21.18 -13.30 5.30
C PRO A 164 -19.85 -13.94 4.91
N ASN A 165 -19.77 -14.60 3.73
CA ASN A 165 -18.58 -15.28 3.22
C ASN A 165 -17.96 -14.65 1.96
N GLY A 166 -18.42 -13.48 1.53
CA GLY A 166 -17.79 -12.76 0.44
C GLY A 166 -16.66 -11.91 0.95
N PHE A 167 -15.46 -12.06 0.39
CA PHE A 167 -14.27 -11.20 0.50
C PHE A 167 -14.44 -10.08 1.56
N GLN A 168 -14.40 -10.48 2.84
CA GLN A 168 -14.39 -9.47 3.90
C GLN A 168 -13.09 -8.69 3.70
N THR A 169 -13.19 -7.40 3.56
CA THR A 169 -12.11 -6.48 3.87
C THR A 169 -11.88 -6.57 5.38
N SER A 170 -11.31 -7.67 5.83
CA SER A 170 -10.82 -7.75 7.20
C SER A 170 -9.51 -6.97 7.23
N THR A 171 -9.62 -5.69 7.47
CA THR A 171 -8.56 -4.84 8.00
C THR A 171 -8.03 -5.37 9.33
N GLU A 172 -8.74 -6.30 9.97
CA GLU A 172 -8.37 -6.90 11.25
C GLU A 172 -7.20 -7.91 11.18
N SER A 173 -6.83 -8.39 10.00
CA SER A 173 -5.84 -9.49 9.88
C SER A 173 -4.39 -9.05 9.66
N MET A 174 -4.12 -7.76 9.42
CA MET A 174 -2.75 -7.29 9.18
C MET A 174 -1.93 -7.01 10.45
N ILE A 175 -2.54 -7.11 11.63
CA ILE A 175 -1.92 -6.64 12.87
C ILE A 175 -1.44 -7.79 13.76
N ASP A 176 -1.79 -9.02 13.43
CA ASP A 176 -1.31 -10.24 14.10
C ASP A 176 -0.06 -10.85 13.41
N GLY A 177 0.79 -10.01 12.84
CA GLY A 177 2.16 -10.39 12.52
C GLY A 177 2.88 -10.71 13.82
N ALA A 178 2.73 -11.93 14.32
CA ALA A 178 3.64 -12.47 15.33
C ALA A 178 5.08 -12.23 14.80
N ASP A 179 5.82 -11.44 15.52
CA ASP A 179 7.24 -11.17 15.27
C ASP A 179 7.96 -12.53 15.09
N PRO A 180 8.40 -12.91 13.87
CA PRO A 180 9.11 -14.17 13.68
C PRO A 180 10.45 -14.22 14.41
N ASP A 181 10.80 -13.17 15.15
CA ASP A 181 12.11 -12.99 15.75
C ASP A 181 12.06 -12.79 17.27
N ALA A 182 11.39 -13.69 17.96
CA ALA A 182 11.40 -13.71 19.43
C ALA A 182 12.84 -13.74 20.03
N SER A 183 13.85 -14.16 19.25
CA SER A 183 15.26 -14.13 19.66
C SER A 183 15.89 -12.74 19.58
N ARG A 184 15.38 -11.85 18.71
CA ARG A 184 15.80 -10.43 18.65
C ARG A 184 15.13 -9.54 19.70
N SER A 185 14.02 -10.00 20.28
CA SER A 185 13.25 -9.25 21.29
C SER A 185 14.09 -8.85 22.51
N ALA A 186 14.95 -9.75 23.00
CA ALA A 186 15.79 -9.47 24.17
C ALA A 186 16.91 -8.42 23.89
N ALA A 187 17.44 -8.38 22.65
CA ALA A 187 18.48 -7.41 22.26
C ALA A 187 17.92 -6.00 22.02
N ASN A 188 16.61 -5.86 21.80
CA ASN A 188 15.93 -4.60 21.50
C ASN A 188 15.11 -4.04 22.67
N ALA A 189 15.09 -4.72 23.82
CA ALA A 189 14.38 -4.25 25.00
C ALA A 189 14.93 -2.87 25.44
N GLY A 190 14.07 -1.85 25.43
CA GLY A 190 14.40 -0.50 25.84
C GLY A 190 14.94 0.44 24.75
N LYS A 191 15.11 -0.02 23.49
CA LYS A 191 15.50 0.87 22.39
C LYS A 191 14.30 1.65 21.86
N PRO A 192 14.49 2.95 21.50
CA PRO A 192 13.43 3.70 20.82
C PRO A 192 12.97 3.01 19.55
N ILE A 193 11.65 2.98 19.34
CA ILE A 193 11.00 2.40 18.17
C ILE A 193 10.75 3.51 17.14
N ILE A 194 11.29 3.32 15.95
CA ILE A 194 11.08 4.20 14.80
C ILE A 194 10.22 3.45 13.77
N VAL A 195 9.11 4.04 13.39
CA VAL A 195 8.31 3.54 12.26
C VAL A 195 8.62 4.38 11.03
N LEU A 196 9.06 3.73 9.98
CA LEU A 196 9.19 4.29 8.65
C LEU A 196 7.94 3.90 7.85
N ASP A 197 7.30 4.88 7.28
CA ASP A 197 6.10 4.69 6.48
C ASP A 197 6.40 5.04 5.01
N PRO A 198 6.73 4.05 4.16
CA PRO A 198 6.84 4.31 2.73
C PRO A 198 5.46 4.57 2.16
N GLY A 199 5.18 5.81 1.76
CA GLY A 199 3.89 6.21 1.22
C GLY A 199 3.40 5.31 0.08
N HIS A 200 2.09 5.30 -0.17
CA HIS A 200 1.47 4.52 -1.25
C HIS A 200 1.74 3.02 -1.14
N GLY A 201 1.62 2.29 -2.25
CA GLY A 201 1.89 0.86 -2.35
C GLY A 201 0.78 0.07 -3.03
N GLY A 202 1.11 -1.07 -3.60
CA GLY A 202 0.16 -1.96 -4.28
C GLY A 202 -0.61 -1.25 -5.38
N VAL A 203 -1.93 -1.20 -5.24
CA VAL A 203 -2.87 -0.56 -6.20
C VAL A 203 -2.75 0.96 -6.24
N ASP A 204 -2.15 1.60 -5.23
CA ASP A 204 -1.87 3.02 -5.20
C ASP A 204 -0.41 3.30 -5.63
N PRO A 205 -0.17 3.75 -6.85
CA PRO A 205 1.18 4.02 -7.34
C PRO A 205 1.79 5.30 -6.78
N GLY A 206 1.00 6.19 -6.17
CA GLY A 206 1.38 7.56 -5.85
C GLY A 206 1.56 8.41 -7.11
N ALA A 207 2.48 9.35 -7.06
CA ALA A 207 2.89 10.15 -8.21
C ALA A 207 3.64 9.29 -9.24
N ILE A 208 3.54 9.72 -10.49
CA ILE A 208 4.28 9.12 -11.60
C ILE A 208 5.20 10.20 -12.17
N SER A 209 6.50 9.89 -12.22
CA SER A 209 7.49 10.82 -12.74
C SER A 209 7.36 10.98 -14.25
N VAL A 210 8.05 12.00 -14.80
CA VAL A 210 8.18 12.19 -16.24
C VAL A 210 8.84 10.99 -16.91
N GLY A 211 9.78 10.32 -16.21
CA GLY A 211 10.46 9.11 -16.69
C GLY A 211 9.66 7.82 -16.49
N GLY A 212 8.45 7.88 -15.91
CA GLY A 212 7.59 6.73 -15.69
C GLY A 212 7.87 5.95 -14.41
N ASN A 213 8.69 6.48 -13.50
CA ASN A 213 8.93 5.87 -12.19
C ASN A 213 7.74 6.13 -11.26
N TYR A 214 7.36 5.13 -10.47
CA TYR A 214 6.31 5.25 -9.46
C TYR A 214 6.87 5.75 -8.13
N GLU A 215 6.16 6.65 -7.49
CA GLU A 215 6.50 7.15 -6.15
C GLU A 215 6.63 6.00 -5.15
N LYS A 216 5.66 5.09 -5.12
CA LYS A 216 5.65 3.95 -4.20
C LYS A 216 6.94 3.12 -4.21
N ASP A 217 7.59 2.98 -5.38
CA ASP A 217 8.82 2.20 -5.53
C ASP A 217 10.03 2.99 -5.02
N ILE A 218 10.09 4.27 -5.35
CA ILE A 218 11.16 5.18 -4.92
C ILE A 218 11.21 5.29 -3.39
N VAL A 219 10.07 5.57 -2.76
CA VAL A 219 10.02 5.76 -1.30
C VAL A 219 10.21 4.44 -0.56
N PHE A 220 9.79 3.32 -1.14
CA PHE A 220 10.02 2.00 -0.55
C PHE A 220 11.50 1.64 -0.52
N GLU A 221 12.21 1.82 -1.64
CA GLU A 221 13.65 1.59 -1.70
C GLU A 221 14.42 2.53 -0.78
N PHE A 222 14.00 3.80 -0.69
CA PHE A 222 14.61 4.76 0.23
C PHE A 222 14.42 4.33 1.70
N CYS A 223 13.21 3.91 2.10
CA CYS A 223 12.92 3.40 3.43
C CYS A 223 13.78 2.18 3.80
N LYS A 224 13.97 1.24 2.87
CA LYS A 224 14.83 0.06 3.08
C LYS A 224 16.28 0.45 3.39
N ILE A 225 16.82 1.41 2.65
CA ILE A 225 18.19 1.91 2.88
C ILE A 225 18.27 2.59 4.26
N LEU A 226 17.31 3.46 4.58
CA LEU A 226 17.26 4.18 5.84
C LEU A 226 17.13 3.21 7.04
N LYS A 227 16.22 2.23 6.94
CA LYS A 227 16.07 1.17 7.94
C LYS A 227 17.38 0.44 8.20
N ALA A 228 18.02 -0.06 7.14
CA ALA A 228 19.27 -0.80 7.28
C ALA A 228 20.36 0.03 7.97
N LYS A 229 20.46 1.33 7.64
CA LYS A 229 21.44 2.23 8.27
C LYS A 229 21.12 2.52 9.75
N LEU A 230 19.85 2.77 10.07
CA LEU A 230 19.40 2.97 11.46
C LEU A 230 19.65 1.72 12.32
N GLU A 231 19.28 0.54 11.82
CA GLU A 231 19.53 -0.74 12.51
C GLU A 231 21.01 -1.00 12.73
N LYS A 232 21.87 -0.66 11.76
CA LYS A 232 23.33 -0.79 11.87
C LYS A 232 23.92 0.04 13.02
N THR A 233 23.28 1.14 13.42
CA THR A 233 23.73 1.92 14.60
C THR A 233 23.59 1.14 15.90
N GLY A 234 22.70 0.14 15.94
CA GLY A 234 22.38 -0.62 17.15
C GLY A 234 21.53 0.11 18.19
N ASN A 235 21.13 1.36 17.92
CA ASN A 235 20.45 2.23 18.89
C ASN A 235 18.92 2.18 18.81
N TYR A 236 18.35 1.65 17.75
CA TYR A 236 16.92 1.71 17.46
C TYR A 236 16.35 0.35 17.10
N ARG A 237 15.05 0.17 17.35
CA ARG A 237 14.22 -0.83 16.68
C ARG A 237 13.49 -0.12 15.55
N VAL A 238 13.67 -0.57 14.30
CA VAL A 238 13.08 0.08 13.12
C VAL A 238 12.06 -0.84 12.47
N LEU A 239 10.85 -0.35 12.36
CA LEU A 239 9.73 -1.04 11.71
C LEU A 239 9.33 -0.27 10.46
N MET A 240 8.74 -0.96 9.50
CA MET A 240 8.11 -0.35 8.33
C MET A 240 6.62 -0.67 8.34
N THR A 241 5.78 0.25 7.86
CA THR A 241 4.34 0.00 7.73
C THR A 241 4.05 -1.06 6.67
N ARG A 242 4.89 -1.16 5.66
CA ARG A 242 4.91 -2.24 4.66
C ARG A 242 6.33 -2.68 4.35
N ASP A 243 6.51 -3.97 4.12
CA ASP A 243 7.79 -4.60 3.75
C ASP A 243 7.75 -5.19 2.32
N GLU A 244 6.62 -5.02 1.64
CA GLU A 244 6.40 -5.39 0.24
C GLU A 244 5.59 -4.32 -0.52
N ASP A 245 5.36 -4.51 -1.82
CA ASP A 245 4.53 -3.61 -2.63
C ASP A 245 3.03 -3.91 -2.43
N ILE A 246 2.51 -3.51 -1.27
CA ILE A 246 1.11 -3.67 -0.87
C ILE A 246 0.52 -2.33 -0.46
N PHE A 247 -0.79 -2.17 -0.68
CA PHE A 247 -1.53 -1.01 -0.20
C PHE A 247 -1.81 -1.13 1.30
N ILE A 248 -1.57 -0.04 2.04
CA ILE A 248 -1.96 0.14 3.44
C ILE A 248 -2.77 1.42 3.54
N SER A 249 -3.96 1.36 4.15
CA SER A 249 -4.79 2.55 4.33
C SER A 249 -4.13 3.58 5.26
N LEU A 250 -4.52 4.85 5.14
CA LEU A 250 -3.95 5.91 5.98
C LEU A 250 -4.19 5.67 7.47
N ASP A 251 -5.37 5.16 7.82
CA ASP A 251 -5.72 4.87 9.20
C ASP A 251 -4.93 3.67 9.74
N ASP A 252 -4.71 2.62 8.93
CA ASP A 252 -3.89 1.45 9.32
C ASP A 252 -2.42 1.84 9.56
N ARG A 253 -1.87 2.80 8.80
CA ARG A 253 -0.50 3.33 9.01
C ARG A 253 -0.38 4.01 10.37
N VAL A 254 -1.35 4.84 10.72
CA VAL A 254 -1.44 5.51 12.03
C VAL A 254 -1.60 4.48 13.14
N GLU A 255 -2.52 3.54 12.97
CA GLU A 255 -2.77 2.49 13.96
C GLU A 255 -1.57 1.58 14.16
N PHE A 256 -0.87 1.22 13.09
CA PHE A 256 0.38 0.46 13.18
C PHE A 256 1.41 1.17 14.06
N ALA A 257 1.69 2.45 13.82
CA ALA A 257 2.63 3.22 14.63
C ALA A 257 2.23 3.27 16.11
N ARG A 258 0.93 3.45 16.39
CA ARG A 258 0.38 3.48 17.75
C ARG A 258 0.47 2.11 18.44
N LYS A 259 0.06 1.04 17.78
CA LYS A 259 0.14 -0.34 18.32
C LYS A 259 1.58 -0.75 18.64
N GLN A 260 2.53 -0.32 17.82
CA GLN A 260 3.95 -0.56 18.08
C GLN A 260 4.55 0.39 19.15
N GLN A 261 3.74 1.32 19.69
CA GLN A 261 4.22 2.33 20.66
C GLN A 261 5.45 3.08 20.13
N ALA A 262 5.39 3.49 18.86
CA ALA A 262 6.48 4.15 18.18
C ALA A 262 6.89 5.44 18.90
N ASN A 263 8.18 5.67 19.01
CA ASN A 263 8.74 6.92 19.54
C ASN A 263 8.89 7.99 18.46
N LEU A 264 8.77 7.58 17.19
CA LEU A 264 8.81 8.46 16.03
C LEU A 264 8.19 7.75 14.81
N LEU A 265 7.31 8.44 14.09
CA LEU A 265 6.81 8.04 12.77
C LEU A 265 7.34 8.99 11.71
N ILE A 266 7.92 8.45 10.64
CA ILE A 266 8.39 9.21 9.48
C ILE A 266 7.70 8.64 8.25
N SER A 267 6.72 9.36 7.71
CA SER A 267 6.10 9.05 6.42
C SER A 267 6.92 9.69 5.31
N LEU A 268 7.31 8.89 4.31
CA LEU A 268 8.21 9.27 3.24
C LEU A 268 7.47 9.27 1.90
N HIS A 269 7.54 10.40 1.21
CA HIS A 269 6.85 10.71 -0.03
C HIS A 269 7.77 11.36 -1.06
N ALA A 270 7.32 11.41 -2.31
CA ALA A 270 7.98 12.09 -3.43
C ALA A 270 6.92 12.53 -4.44
N ASP A 271 6.07 13.45 -4.04
CA ASP A 271 4.87 13.86 -4.76
C ASP A 271 5.17 14.49 -6.13
N ALA A 272 4.16 14.75 -6.92
CA ALA A 272 4.24 15.51 -8.16
C ALA A 272 3.15 16.58 -8.23
N LEU A 273 3.50 17.76 -8.68
CA LEU A 273 2.51 18.79 -8.96
C LEU A 273 1.71 18.46 -10.21
N ASP A 274 0.37 18.38 -10.07
CA ASP A 274 -0.51 18.13 -11.20
C ASP A 274 -0.61 19.39 -12.09
N PRO A 275 -0.15 19.33 -13.36
CA PRO A 275 -0.23 20.46 -14.29
C PRO A 275 -1.68 20.85 -14.64
N LYS A 276 -2.66 19.99 -14.36
CA LYS A 276 -4.08 20.25 -14.58
C LYS A 276 -4.73 20.94 -13.40
N HIS A 277 -4.05 21.01 -12.25
CA HIS A 277 -4.60 21.69 -11.07
C HIS A 277 -4.66 23.21 -11.30
N PRO A 278 -5.81 23.90 -11.05
CA PRO A 278 -6.01 25.31 -11.39
C PRO A 278 -4.97 26.29 -10.80
N LEU A 279 -4.38 25.93 -9.66
CA LEU A 279 -3.39 26.77 -8.94
C LEU A 279 -1.94 26.40 -9.29
N VAL A 280 -1.72 25.36 -10.11
CA VAL A 280 -0.39 24.91 -10.53
C VAL A 280 -0.14 25.38 -11.96
N ASN A 281 0.91 26.16 -12.15
CA ASN A 281 1.35 26.59 -13.49
C ASN A 281 2.73 26.00 -13.83
N ALA A 282 3.15 26.13 -15.08
CA ALA A 282 4.42 25.59 -15.56
C ALA A 282 5.63 26.15 -14.79
N ARG A 283 5.55 27.37 -14.28
CA ARG A 283 6.60 27.96 -13.46
C ARG A 283 6.67 27.29 -12.09
N ALA A 284 5.51 27.08 -11.42
CA ALA A 284 5.45 26.39 -10.14
C ALA A 284 6.03 24.98 -10.25
N ILE A 285 5.68 24.22 -11.31
CA ILE A 285 6.23 22.86 -11.56
C ILE A 285 7.76 22.91 -11.67
N LYS A 286 8.30 23.89 -12.40
CA LYS A 286 9.74 24.01 -12.61
C LYS A 286 10.50 24.47 -11.36
N GLU A 287 9.92 25.38 -10.57
CA GLU A 287 10.57 25.99 -9.41
C GLU A 287 10.38 25.17 -8.12
N THR A 288 9.35 24.30 -8.04
CA THR A 288 9.15 23.43 -6.89
C THR A 288 10.07 22.22 -7.00
N ARG A 289 11.11 22.24 -6.19
CA ARG A 289 12.10 21.16 -6.11
C ARG A 289 12.74 21.11 -4.72
N GLY A 290 13.32 19.96 -4.40
CA GLY A 290 14.02 19.73 -3.15
C GLY A 290 13.13 19.20 -2.04
N ALA A 291 13.74 18.77 -0.94
CA ALA A 291 13.06 18.16 0.17
C ALA A 291 12.29 19.18 1.04
N SER A 292 11.18 18.73 1.62
CA SER A 292 10.41 19.47 2.64
C SER A 292 9.86 18.52 3.70
N VAL A 293 9.63 19.04 4.90
CA VAL A 293 9.09 18.28 6.03
C VAL A 293 7.80 18.92 6.51
N TYR A 294 6.77 18.11 6.66
CA TYR A 294 5.44 18.54 7.09
C TYR A 294 5.13 18.05 8.50
N THR A 295 4.49 18.89 9.28
CA THR A 295 3.91 18.55 10.60
C THR A 295 2.41 18.74 10.58
N LEU A 296 1.69 18.04 11.47
CA LEU A 296 0.24 18.10 11.54
C LEU A 296 -0.26 19.51 11.99
N SER A 297 -1.23 20.05 11.26
CA SER A 297 -2.00 21.23 11.65
C SER A 297 -3.37 21.18 10.98
N GLU A 298 -4.39 21.72 11.59
CA GLU A 298 -5.72 21.85 10.98
C GLU A 298 -5.70 22.78 9.77
N GLU A 299 -4.95 23.87 9.84
CA GLU A 299 -4.76 24.81 8.73
C GLU A 299 -3.43 24.54 8.04
N ALA A 300 -3.41 24.72 6.73
CA ALA A 300 -2.20 24.58 5.92
C ALA A 300 -1.34 25.87 6.02
N SER A 301 -0.01 25.70 6.01
CA SER A 301 0.95 26.81 6.02
C SER A 301 0.88 27.71 4.78
N ASP A 302 0.53 27.11 3.66
CA ASP A 302 0.44 27.76 2.35
C ASP A 302 -0.38 26.90 1.38
N GLU A 303 -0.65 27.44 0.19
CA GLU A 303 -1.47 26.76 -0.80
C GLU A 303 -0.84 25.46 -1.33
N LEU A 304 0.50 25.38 -1.43
CA LEU A 304 1.17 24.15 -1.83
C LEU A 304 0.97 23.04 -0.79
N ALA A 305 1.14 23.36 0.49
CA ALA A 305 0.91 22.40 1.58
C ALA A 305 -0.54 21.89 1.60
N LYS A 306 -1.51 22.76 1.28
CA LYS A 306 -2.92 22.40 1.17
C LYS A 306 -3.18 21.45 0.00
N ILE A 307 -2.60 21.73 -1.17
CA ILE A 307 -2.74 20.88 -2.36
C ILE A 307 -2.16 19.48 -2.12
N ILE A 308 -0.94 19.41 -1.55
CA ILE A 308 -0.28 18.14 -1.25
C ILE A 308 -1.06 17.35 -0.22
N ALA A 309 -1.47 17.97 0.91
CA ALA A 309 -2.25 17.28 1.93
C ALA A 309 -3.61 16.77 1.38
N ALA A 310 -4.27 17.55 0.53
CA ALA A 310 -5.52 17.12 -0.10
C ALA A 310 -5.31 15.93 -1.04
N ARG A 311 -4.17 15.85 -1.72
CA ARG A 311 -3.81 14.72 -2.59
C ARG A 311 -3.51 13.48 -1.76
N GLU A 312 -2.62 13.58 -0.79
CA GLU A 312 -2.22 12.47 0.06
C GLU A 312 -3.40 11.88 0.85
N ASN A 313 -4.28 12.72 1.37
CA ASN A 313 -5.49 12.28 2.06
C ASN A 313 -6.49 11.52 1.15
N ARG A 314 -6.31 11.56 -0.18
CA ARG A 314 -7.13 10.81 -1.14
C ARG A 314 -6.57 9.43 -1.48
N SER A 315 -5.45 9.02 -0.95
CA SER A 315 -4.82 7.72 -1.21
C SER A 315 -5.80 6.56 -1.01
N ASP A 316 -6.51 6.52 0.11
CA ASP A 316 -7.55 5.51 0.39
C ASP A 316 -8.65 5.51 -0.68
N VAL A 317 -9.13 6.70 -1.03
CA VAL A 317 -10.15 6.86 -2.07
C VAL A 317 -9.62 6.34 -3.41
N LEU A 318 -8.38 6.70 -3.78
CA LEU A 318 -7.76 6.25 -5.02
C LEU A 318 -7.59 4.73 -5.06
N ALA A 319 -7.29 4.10 -3.94
CA ALA A 319 -7.22 2.64 -3.81
C ALA A 319 -8.60 1.95 -3.79
N GLY A 320 -9.68 2.70 -3.85
CA GLY A 320 -11.04 2.15 -3.84
C GLY A 320 -11.51 1.70 -2.45
N VAL A 321 -11.04 2.35 -1.39
CA VAL A 321 -11.56 2.19 -0.04
C VAL A 321 -12.80 3.06 0.12
N GLU A 322 -13.88 2.48 0.67
CA GLU A 322 -15.04 3.26 1.12
C GLU A 322 -14.67 3.95 2.43
N LEU A 323 -14.65 5.27 2.45
CA LEU A 323 -14.46 6.01 3.69
C LEU A 323 -15.72 5.90 4.54
N PRO A 324 -15.63 5.57 5.85
CA PRO A 324 -16.77 5.70 6.76
C PRO A 324 -17.26 7.16 6.71
N GLY A 325 -18.56 7.36 6.58
CA GLY A 325 -19.15 8.69 6.64
C GLY A 325 -18.72 9.36 7.95
N GLY A 326 -18.06 10.53 7.87
CA GLY A 326 -17.38 11.16 8.98
C GLY A 326 -18.25 11.31 10.22
N THR A 327 -17.75 10.83 11.33
CA THR A 327 -18.04 11.33 12.66
C THR A 327 -16.71 11.80 13.23
N ASP A 328 -16.49 13.11 13.20
CA ASP A 328 -15.51 13.74 14.09
C ASP A 328 -15.97 13.45 15.52
N ASP A 329 -15.32 12.51 16.18
CA ASP A 329 -15.52 12.23 17.60
C ASP A 329 -14.79 13.33 18.40
N ASP A 330 -15.50 14.46 18.54
CA ASP A 330 -15.14 15.59 19.41
C ASP A 330 -15.53 15.29 20.87
N LEU A 331 -14.87 14.35 21.53
CA LEU A 331 -14.95 14.24 22.99
C LEU A 331 -13.61 13.81 23.60
N ALA A 332 -12.64 14.70 23.59
CA ALA A 332 -11.37 14.49 24.26
C ALA A 332 -11.26 15.31 25.56
N SER A 333 -10.82 14.63 26.62
CA SER A 333 -10.57 15.27 27.92
C SER A 333 -9.31 16.15 27.88
N ILE A 334 -9.22 17.13 28.81
CA ILE A 334 -8.09 18.08 28.95
C ILE A 334 -6.69 17.37 29.00
N LEU A 335 -6.61 16.16 29.52
CA LEU A 335 -5.37 15.36 29.56
C LEU A 335 -4.92 14.94 28.16
N ILE A 336 -5.86 14.59 27.28
CA ILE A 336 -5.59 14.22 25.89
C ILE A 336 -5.07 15.46 25.14
N ASP A 337 -5.62 16.64 25.39
CA ASP A 337 -5.18 17.90 24.76
C ASP A 337 -3.73 18.26 25.13
N LEU A 338 -3.32 18.02 26.37
CA LEU A 338 -1.93 18.20 26.81
C LEU A 338 -0.96 17.22 26.13
N MET A 339 -1.33 15.95 26.03
CA MET A 339 -0.53 14.94 25.32
C MET A 339 -0.38 15.30 23.83
N HIS A 340 -1.46 15.75 23.19
CA HIS A 340 -1.43 16.22 21.80
C HIS A 340 -0.47 17.39 21.60
N ARG A 341 -0.43 18.34 22.53
CA ARG A 341 0.50 19.49 22.46
C ARG A 341 1.94 19.06 22.59
N GLU A 342 2.26 18.13 23.48
CA GLU A 342 3.61 17.61 23.64
C GLU A 342 4.05 16.85 22.39
N THR A 343 3.23 15.94 21.87
CA THR A 343 3.48 15.21 20.64
C THR A 343 3.70 16.12 19.46
N LYS A 344 2.86 17.17 19.30
CA LYS A 344 3.01 18.18 18.25
C LYS A 344 4.34 18.95 18.40
N ASN A 345 4.71 19.36 19.61
CA ASN A 345 5.98 20.06 19.86
C ASN A 345 7.18 19.16 19.52
N LEU A 346 7.12 17.86 19.84
CA LEU A 346 8.14 16.90 19.49
C LEU A 346 8.25 16.71 17.97
N SER A 347 7.11 16.64 17.26
CA SER A 347 7.08 16.58 15.80
C SER A 347 7.76 17.79 15.17
N VAL A 348 7.44 19.00 15.62
CA VAL A 348 8.06 20.25 15.16
C VAL A 348 9.56 20.29 15.49
N SER A 349 9.94 19.85 16.70
CA SER A 349 11.35 19.78 17.10
C SER A 349 12.13 18.81 16.22
N PHE A 350 11.55 17.65 15.92
CA PHE A 350 12.15 16.68 15.01
C PHE A 350 12.27 17.23 13.59
N ALA A 351 11.20 17.84 13.04
CA ALA A 351 11.23 18.44 11.72
C ALA A 351 12.36 19.46 11.56
N LYS A 352 12.56 20.34 12.55
CA LYS A 352 13.66 21.31 12.55
C LYS A 352 15.03 20.64 12.61
N THR A 353 15.18 19.61 13.44
CA THR A 353 16.44 18.86 13.56
C THR A 353 16.77 18.12 12.28
N LEU A 354 15.76 17.50 11.67
CA LEU A 354 15.89 16.79 10.38
C LEU A 354 16.32 17.76 9.25
N LEU A 355 15.64 18.88 9.10
CA LEU A 355 15.97 19.88 8.08
C LEU A 355 17.38 20.46 8.27
N SER A 356 17.80 20.70 9.52
CA SER A 356 19.17 21.15 9.80
C SER A 356 20.21 20.08 9.44
N GLY A 357 19.90 18.80 9.62
CA GLY A 357 20.77 17.70 9.22
C GLY A 357 20.84 17.48 7.72
N LEU A 358 19.79 17.84 6.99
CA LEU A 358 19.70 17.70 5.55
C LEU A 358 20.40 18.83 4.80
N ASP A 359 20.73 19.94 5.47
CA ASP A 359 21.43 21.06 4.86
C ASP A 359 22.79 20.60 4.28
N GLY A 360 23.00 20.87 2.99
CA GLY A 360 24.15 20.38 2.24
C GLY A 360 24.11 18.89 1.86
N ALA A 361 23.15 18.10 2.36
CA ALA A 361 22.94 16.70 1.94
C ALA A 361 21.92 16.59 0.81
N ALA A 362 20.83 17.34 0.89
CA ALA A 362 19.79 17.44 -0.14
C ALA A 362 19.52 18.90 -0.49
N GLU A 363 18.99 19.17 -1.66
CA GLU A 363 18.35 20.45 -1.95
C GLU A 363 17.10 20.57 -1.08
N LEU A 364 16.85 21.74 -0.51
CA LEU A 364 15.66 22.03 0.28
C LEU A 364 14.77 23.03 -0.47
N THR A 365 13.46 22.90 -0.34
CA THR A 365 12.54 23.92 -0.87
C THR A 365 12.74 25.27 -0.18
N ASN A 366 12.28 26.36 -0.80
CA ASN A 366 12.36 27.71 -0.19
C ASN A 366 11.68 27.83 1.17
N SER A 367 10.69 26.99 1.44
CA SER A 367 10.00 26.88 2.72
C SER A 367 9.99 25.42 3.13
N PRO A 368 11.10 24.91 3.69
CA PRO A 368 11.27 23.46 3.84
C PRO A 368 10.48 22.89 5.03
N HIS A 369 10.08 23.69 6.02
CA HIS A 369 9.14 23.28 7.07
C HIS A 369 7.77 23.85 6.79
N ARG A 370 6.82 22.95 6.60
CA ARG A 370 5.42 23.25 6.32
C ARG A 370 4.50 22.51 7.29
N PHE A 371 3.23 22.84 7.26
CA PHE A 371 2.22 22.14 8.04
C PHE A 371 0.88 22.10 7.30
N ALA A 372 0.13 21.00 7.47
CA ALA A 372 -1.23 20.85 6.96
C ALA A 372 -1.93 19.65 7.63
N ASN A 373 -3.21 19.43 7.28
CA ASN A 373 -4.03 18.37 7.85
C ASN A 373 -3.81 17.03 7.12
N PHE A 374 -2.66 16.41 7.33
CA PHE A 374 -2.36 15.06 6.81
C PHE A 374 -2.97 13.99 7.71
N ARG A 375 -3.79 13.09 7.13
CA ARG A 375 -4.40 11.98 7.89
C ARG A 375 -3.36 11.04 8.49
N VAL A 376 -2.31 10.71 7.75
CA VAL A 376 -1.23 9.83 8.22
C VAL A 376 -0.46 10.38 9.44
N LEU A 377 -0.56 11.68 9.71
CA LEU A 377 0.08 12.30 10.87
C LEU A 377 -0.83 12.43 12.11
N LYS A 378 -2.05 11.87 12.07
CA LYS A 378 -3.03 11.97 13.17
C LYS A 378 -2.79 11.00 14.33
N ALA A 379 -1.60 10.42 14.44
CA ALA A 379 -1.20 9.67 15.63
C ALA A 379 -1.03 10.63 16.81
N GLN A 380 -2.01 10.64 17.71
CA GLN A 380 -2.10 11.61 18.81
C GLN A 380 -1.00 11.46 19.85
N ASP A 381 -0.45 10.27 19.99
CA ASP A 381 0.50 9.80 20.97
C ASP A 381 1.90 9.50 20.39
N VAL A 382 2.07 9.64 19.07
CA VAL A 382 3.34 9.37 18.38
C VAL A 382 3.83 10.64 17.67
N PRO A 383 5.00 11.18 17.99
CA PRO A 383 5.63 12.24 17.21
C PRO A 383 5.77 11.81 15.75
N SER A 384 5.20 12.60 14.83
CA SER A 384 5.05 12.20 13.43
C SER A 384 5.41 13.35 12.48
N VAL A 385 6.10 13.03 11.40
CA VAL A 385 6.35 13.94 10.28
C VAL A 385 6.11 13.23 8.97
N LEU A 386 5.70 14.00 7.94
CA LEU A 386 5.75 13.57 6.55
C LEU A 386 6.90 14.32 5.87
N MET A 387 7.74 13.62 5.16
CA MET A 387 8.84 14.20 4.41
C MET A 387 8.65 13.93 2.93
N GLU A 388 8.54 15.02 2.17
CA GLU A 388 8.74 14.98 0.72
C GLU A 388 10.24 14.95 0.45
N LEU A 389 10.72 13.89 -0.17
CA LEU A 389 12.14 13.73 -0.55
C LEU A 389 12.54 14.63 -1.72
N GLY A 390 11.57 15.05 -2.51
CA GLY A 390 11.64 15.87 -3.71
C GLY A 390 10.34 15.73 -4.49
N TYR A 391 10.27 16.31 -5.68
CA TYR A 391 9.06 16.32 -6.50
C TYR A 391 9.26 15.62 -7.84
N LEU A 392 8.53 14.53 -8.09
CA LEU A 392 8.62 13.72 -9.33
C LEU A 392 8.16 14.48 -10.60
N SER A 393 7.50 15.62 -10.43
CA SER A 393 7.22 16.56 -11.51
C SER A 393 8.46 17.36 -11.96
N ASN A 394 9.57 17.30 -11.19
CA ASN A 394 10.83 17.97 -11.48
C ASN A 394 11.90 16.95 -11.89
N SER A 395 12.45 17.07 -13.10
CA SER A 395 13.42 16.11 -13.63
C SER A 395 14.75 16.06 -12.86
N ALA A 396 15.14 17.15 -12.19
CA ALA A 396 16.34 17.14 -11.36
C ALA A 396 16.11 16.35 -10.07
N ASP A 397 14.96 16.55 -9.42
CA ASP A 397 14.58 15.76 -8.24
C ASP A 397 14.39 14.27 -8.61
N GLU A 398 13.77 13.96 -9.75
CA GLU A 398 13.67 12.58 -10.23
C GLU A 398 15.05 11.93 -10.40
N SER A 399 16.00 12.66 -10.99
CA SER A 399 17.38 12.17 -11.15
C SER A 399 18.05 11.91 -9.81
N ASP A 400 17.85 12.79 -8.83
CA ASP A 400 18.38 12.64 -7.47
C ASP A 400 17.72 11.44 -6.77
N LEU A 401 16.40 11.36 -6.76
CA LEU A 401 15.61 10.31 -6.10
C LEU A 401 15.92 8.90 -6.63
N THR A 402 16.28 8.77 -7.90
CA THR A 402 16.69 7.51 -8.52
C THR A 402 18.17 7.18 -8.36
N SER A 403 18.99 8.14 -7.90
CA SER A 403 20.43 7.98 -7.69
C SER A 403 20.75 7.26 -6.37
N GLU A 404 21.46 6.12 -6.45
CA GLU A 404 21.94 5.42 -5.25
C GLU A 404 22.86 6.31 -4.39
N LYS A 405 23.72 7.09 -5.03
CA LYS A 405 24.64 8.00 -4.35
C LYS A 405 23.89 9.05 -3.54
N TRP A 406 22.86 9.65 -4.14
CA TRP A 406 22.03 10.65 -3.47
C TRP A 406 21.26 10.01 -2.30
N ARG A 407 20.58 8.88 -2.55
CA ARG A 407 19.85 8.15 -1.50
C ARG A 407 20.75 7.78 -0.32
N SER A 408 21.97 7.30 -0.61
CA SER A 408 22.94 6.99 0.44
C SER A 408 23.30 8.22 1.25
N LYS A 409 23.63 9.36 0.59
CA LYS A 409 24.03 10.60 1.26
C LYS A 409 22.89 11.15 2.14
N VAL A 410 21.66 11.19 1.62
CA VAL A 410 20.51 11.73 2.36
C VAL A 410 20.13 10.83 3.51
N THR A 411 20.15 9.51 3.36
CA THR A 411 19.88 8.60 4.45
C THR A 411 20.93 8.64 5.55
N ASP A 412 22.23 8.90 5.23
CA ASP A 412 23.27 9.13 6.25
C ASP A 412 22.94 10.38 7.08
N ALA A 413 22.60 11.49 6.42
CA ALA A 413 22.20 12.73 7.08
C ALA A 413 20.95 12.55 7.96
N MET A 414 19.97 11.77 7.50
CA MET A 414 18.78 11.44 8.30
C MET A 414 19.14 10.62 9.54
N VAL A 415 20.03 9.64 9.44
CA VAL A 415 20.49 8.85 10.60
C VAL A 415 21.13 9.75 11.67
N GLU A 416 21.98 10.69 11.25
CA GLU A 416 22.60 11.67 12.15
C GLU A 416 21.56 12.58 12.81
N ALA A 417 20.60 13.11 12.04
CA ALA A 417 19.52 13.97 12.54
C ALA A 417 18.61 13.24 13.54
N ILE A 418 18.25 11.98 13.26
CA ILE A 418 17.48 11.13 14.17
C ILE A 418 18.27 10.89 15.46
N GLY A 419 19.57 10.62 15.34
CA GLY A 419 20.46 10.47 16.50
C GLY A 419 20.50 11.73 17.38
N ALA A 420 20.64 12.90 16.76
CA ALA A 420 20.64 14.18 17.46
C ALA A 420 19.29 14.47 18.15
N PHE A 421 18.18 14.10 17.55
CA PHE A 421 16.85 14.26 18.15
C PHE A 421 16.69 13.41 19.41
N PHE A 422 17.04 12.12 19.36
CA PHE A 422 16.92 11.23 20.53
C PHE A 422 17.93 11.57 21.64
N ALA A 423 19.14 11.99 21.29
CA ALA A 423 20.14 12.42 22.27
C ALA A 423 19.64 13.62 23.10
N LYS A 424 19.01 14.62 22.47
CA LYS A 424 18.42 15.76 23.18
C LYS A 424 17.33 15.34 24.17
N ARG A 425 16.52 14.33 23.83
CA ARG A 425 15.44 13.83 24.72
C ARG A 425 15.98 13.13 25.97
N MET A 426 17.07 12.35 25.85
CA MET A 426 17.66 11.67 27.00
C MET A 426 18.25 12.66 28.03
N VAL A 427 18.71 13.82 27.58
CA VAL A 427 19.26 14.87 28.48
C VAL A 427 18.14 15.66 29.16
N SER A 428 16.92 15.71 28.59
CA SER A 428 15.80 16.50 29.07
C SER A 428 14.92 15.81 30.12
N VAL A 429 15.17 14.56 30.46
CA VAL A 429 14.47 13.84 31.53
C VAL A 429 15.28 14.00 32.80
N PRO A 430 14.85 14.87 33.78
CA PRO A 430 15.48 14.89 35.11
C PRO A 430 15.23 13.56 35.78
N GLY A 431 16.29 12.92 36.29
CA GLY A 431 16.22 11.71 37.08
C GLY A 431 15.44 11.88 38.38
#